data_bc9286c7bc042997f3dd3aff49cec869
#
_entry.id   bc9286c7bc042997f3dd3aff49cec869
#
_cell.length_a   1.000
_cell.length_b   1.000
_cell.length_c   1.000
_cell.angle_alpha   90.00
_cell.angle_beta   90.00
_cell.angle_gamma   90.00
#
_symmetry.space_group_name_H-M   'P 1'
#
loop_
_entity.id
_entity.type
_entity.pdbx_description
1 polymer ?
#
loop_
_entity_poly.entity_id
_entity_poly.type
_entity_poly.pdbx_seq_one_letter_code
_entity_poly.pdbx_strand_id
1 'polypeptide(L)'
;SLTVAENVALGLPSSRGMLTDLDRVTKRIIDLAEVYGLEVEPDAYIWQLSVGQQQKVEIIKALYRGAALLILDEPTAVLTPQEVDDFFVTLTKMSNDGHALIFISHKLHEVMAFTNRVTVLRDGKNVGTVNTADTSKNLLAEMMVGRPMNFVRSYKPVECGKPRLKVENLSALSDRGTPALKNLSLEVCAGEVLGLAGVSGNGQPELAQAIAGLRPSTSGRIMVDDEDITSCTPMQVIKKGVAYIPEKRNEDG
;
A
#
# COMPACT_ATOMS: atom_id res chain seq x y z
N SER A 1 -0.25 4.83 -24.23
CA SER A 1 -0.83 5.02 -22.89
C SER A 1 -2.01 5.98 -22.99
N LEU A 2 -3.08 5.70 -22.24
CA LEU A 2 -4.32 6.47 -22.29
C LEU A 2 -4.33 7.56 -21.22
N THR A 3 -5.04 8.67 -21.51
CA THR A 3 -5.45 9.63 -20.47
C THR A 3 -6.56 9.02 -19.60
N VAL A 4 -6.87 9.67 -18.46
CA VAL A 4 -7.99 9.27 -17.61
C VAL A 4 -9.31 9.27 -18.39
N ALA A 5 -9.59 10.33 -19.15
CA ALA A 5 -10.81 10.42 -19.96
C ALA A 5 -10.91 9.29 -20.99
N GLU A 6 -9.82 8.99 -21.69
CA GLU A 6 -9.77 7.89 -22.65
C GLU A 6 -9.96 6.52 -21.98
N ASN A 7 -9.35 6.32 -20.80
CA ASN A 7 -9.49 5.07 -20.02
C ASN A 7 -10.94 4.84 -19.56
N VAL A 8 -11.60 5.88 -19.04
CA VAL A 8 -13.02 5.81 -18.65
C VAL A 8 -13.91 5.54 -19.85
N ALA A 9 -13.59 6.17 -20.99
CA ALA A 9 -14.35 6.04 -22.24
C ALA A 9 -14.21 4.66 -22.91
N LEU A 10 -13.20 3.89 -22.54
CA LEU A 10 -12.91 2.60 -23.18
C LEU A 10 -14.09 1.65 -23.10
N GLY A 11 -14.57 1.17 -24.25
CA GLY A 11 -15.70 0.23 -24.35
C GLY A 11 -17.09 0.86 -24.17
N LEU A 12 -17.19 2.19 -24.10
CA LEU A 12 -18.48 2.87 -24.13
C LEU A 12 -19.05 2.96 -25.57
N PRO A 13 -20.37 2.84 -25.75
CA PRO A 13 -20.97 3.11 -27.04
C PRO A 13 -20.80 4.59 -27.39
N SER A 14 -20.24 4.86 -28.57
CA SER A 14 -20.04 6.23 -29.04
C SER A 14 -21.33 6.88 -29.49
N SER A 15 -21.60 8.10 -29.04
CA SER A 15 -22.74 8.91 -29.52
C SER A 15 -22.44 9.57 -30.88
N ARG A 16 -21.19 9.56 -31.34
CA ARG A 16 -20.74 10.16 -32.62
C ARG A 16 -20.24 9.13 -33.64
N GLY A 17 -20.79 7.90 -33.63
CA GLY A 17 -20.39 6.84 -34.55
C GLY A 17 -19.02 6.24 -34.16
N MET A 18 -17.97 6.40 -34.96
CA MET A 18 -16.65 5.80 -34.70
C MET A 18 -15.76 6.60 -33.73
N LEU A 19 -16.13 7.84 -33.38
CA LEU A 19 -15.33 8.71 -32.50
C LEU A 19 -15.99 8.83 -31.12
N THR A 20 -15.24 8.60 -30.06
CA THR A 20 -15.69 8.80 -28.68
C THR A 20 -15.79 10.31 -28.41
N ASP A 21 -16.90 10.75 -27.80
CA ASP A 21 -17.10 12.14 -27.38
C ASP A 21 -16.37 12.38 -26.03
N LEU A 22 -15.07 12.68 -26.13
CA LEU A 22 -14.23 12.88 -24.94
C LEU A 22 -14.66 14.09 -24.12
N ASP A 23 -15.17 15.15 -24.74
CA ASP A 23 -15.64 16.35 -24.03
C ASP A 23 -16.79 16.01 -23.08
N ARG A 24 -17.74 15.21 -23.56
CA ARG A 24 -18.84 14.71 -22.72
C ARG A 24 -18.36 13.79 -21.60
N VAL A 25 -17.38 12.93 -21.90
CA VAL A 25 -16.78 12.03 -20.90
C VAL A 25 -16.08 12.84 -19.83
N THR A 26 -15.23 13.78 -20.22
CA THR A 26 -14.49 14.68 -19.33
C THR A 26 -15.44 15.45 -18.40
N LYS A 27 -16.49 16.08 -18.97
CA LYS A 27 -17.48 16.78 -18.16
C LYS A 27 -18.14 15.88 -17.12
N ARG A 28 -18.54 14.68 -17.51
CA ARG A 28 -19.19 13.73 -16.58
C ARG A 28 -18.22 13.20 -15.53
N ILE A 29 -16.91 13.04 -15.84
CA ILE A 29 -15.88 12.69 -14.87
C ILE A 29 -15.78 13.79 -13.81
N ILE A 30 -15.71 15.07 -14.23
CA ILE A 30 -15.63 16.21 -13.32
C ILE A 30 -16.86 16.27 -12.41
N ASP A 31 -18.08 16.13 -12.97
CA ASP A 31 -19.32 16.12 -12.21
C ASP A 31 -19.30 15.02 -11.12
N LEU A 32 -18.89 13.80 -11.48
CA LEU A 32 -18.81 12.67 -10.54
C LEU A 32 -17.71 12.90 -9.50
N ALA A 33 -16.55 13.42 -9.92
CA ALA A 33 -15.44 13.73 -9.02
C ALA A 33 -15.86 14.76 -7.97
N GLU A 34 -16.58 15.80 -8.36
CA GLU A 34 -17.11 16.81 -7.44
C GLU A 34 -18.17 16.23 -6.49
N VAL A 35 -19.11 15.44 -7.02
CA VAL A 35 -20.16 14.78 -6.22
C VAL A 35 -19.55 13.91 -5.12
N TYR A 36 -18.52 13.12 -5.41
CA TYR A 36 -17.96 12.14 -4.47
C TYR A 36 -16.69 12.61 -3.77
N GLY A 37 -16.23 13.84 -4.03
CA GLY A 37 -15.01 14.39 -3.42
C GLY A 37 -13.74 13.68 -3.90
N LEU A 38 -13.73 13.20 -5.14
CA LEU A 38 -12.59 12.53 -5.74
C LEU A 38 -11.77 13.54 -6.56
N GLU A 39 -10.49 13.68 -6.22
CA GLU A 39 -9.57 14.49 -7.04
C GLU A 39 -9.08 13.66 -8.23
N VAL A 40 -9.54 14.03 -9.43
CA VAL A 40 -9.18 13.34 -10.68
C VAL A 40 -8.92 14.38 -11.77
N GLU A 41 -7.81 14.26 -12.48
CA GLU A 41 -7.43 15.07 -13.63
C GLU A 41 -7.72 14.29 -14.93
N PRO A 42 -8.76 14.65 -15.70
CA PRO A 42 -9.16 13.89 -16.89
C PRO A 42 -8.10 13.79 -17.98
N ASP A 43 -7.23 14.79 -18.09
CA ASP A 43 -6.20 14.88 -19.11
C ASP A 43 -4.86 14.24 -18.70
N ALA A 44 -4.70 13.87 -17.43
CA ALA A 44 -3.51 13.18 -16.95
C ALA A 44 -3.40 11.78 -17.54
N TYR A 45 -2.18 11.34 -17.85
CA TYR A 45 -1.94 9.96 -18.28
C TYR A 45 -1.97 8.99 -17.09
N ILE A 46 -2.59 7.83 -17.24
CA ILE A 46 -2.72 6.84 -16.16
C ILE A 46 -1.37 6.45 -15.55
N TRP A 47 -0.31 6.32 -16.36
CA TRP A 47 1.03 5.96 -15.87
C TRP A 47 1.71 7.03 -15.00
N GLN A 48 1.24 8.28 -15.06
CA GLN A 48 1.75 9.40 -14.24
C GLN A 48 1.12 9.44 -12.85
N LEU A 49 -0.02 8.77 -12.68
CA LEU A 49 -0.80 8.79 -11.46
C LEU A 49 -0.18 7.88 -10.38
N SER A 50 -0.24 8.33 -9.14
CA SER A 50 0.02 7.45 -7.99
C SER A 50 -1.00 6.30 -7.94
N VAL A 51 -0.68 5.22 -7.24
CA VAL A 51 -1.59 4.06 -7.11
C VAL A 51 -2.93 4.47 -6.50
N GLY A 52 -2.93 5.38 -5.50
CA GLY A 52 -4.16 5.91 -4.91
C GLY A 52 -5.00 6.72 -5.90
N GLN A 53 -4.36 7.52 -6.76
CA GLN A 53 -5.06 8.24 -7.84
C GLN A 53 -5.62 7.28 -8.90
N GLN A 54 -4.88 6.24 -9.29
CA GLN A 54 -5.37 5.21 -10.21
C GLN A 54 -6.61 4.52 -9.66
N GLN A 55 -6.65 4.26 -8.36
CA GLN A 55 -7.82 3.70 -7.70
C GLN A 55 -9.04 4.63 -7.75
N LYS A 56 -8.86 5.93 -7.53
CA LYS A 56 -9.92 6.93 -7.70
C LYS A 56 -10.48 6.91 -9.13
N VAL A 57 -9.61 6.76 -10.13
CA VAL A 57 -10.02 6.63 -11.55
C VAL A 57 -10.86 5.37 -11.78
N GLU A 58 -10.50 4.22 -11.21
CA GLU A 58 -11.29 2.99 -11.35
C GLU A 58 -12.68 3.11 -10.71
N ILE A 59 -12.79 3.83 -9.59
CA ILE A 59 -14.08 4.14 -8.96
C ILE A 59 -14.92 5.04 -9.87
N ILE A 60 -14.34 6.14 -10.37
CA ILE A 60 -15.02 7.03 -11.33
C ILE A 60 -15.51 6.27 -12.54
N LYS A 61 -14.69 5.37 -13.07
CA LYS A 61 -15.03 4.53 -14.22
C LYS A 61 -16.23 3.60 -13.92
N ALA A 62 -16.29 3.01 -12.74
CA ALA A 62 -17.43 2.20 -12.29
C ALA A 62 -18.71 3.06 -12.15
N LEU A 63 -18.60 4.23 -11.52
CA LEU A 63 -19.70 5.17 -11.35
C LEU A 63 -20.18 5.73 -12.68
N TYR A 64 -19.29 6.06 -13.59
CA TYR A 64 -19.60 6.54 -14.93
C TYR A 64 -20.49 5.53 -15.69
N ARG A 65 -20.24 4.24 -15.48
CA ARG A 65 -21.00 3.13 -16.06
C ARG A 65 -22.31 2.83 -15.33
N GLY A 66 -22.62 3.58 -14.26
CA GLY A 66 -23.85 3.41 -13.49
C GLY A 66 -23.85 2.16 -12.62
N ALA A 67 -22.69 1.76 -12.09
CA ALA A 67 -22.59 0.60 -11.22
C ALA A 67 -23.45 0.78 -9.95
N ALA A 68 -24.44 -0.09 -9.75
CA ALA A 68 -25.27 -0.13 -8.55
C ALA A 68 -24.56 -0.92 -7.40
N LEU A 69 -23.64 -1.80 -7.74
CA LEU A 69 -22.85 -2.60 -6.83
C LEU A 69 -21.36 -2.44 -7.16
N LEU A 70 -20.55 -2.09 -6.17
CA LEU A 70 -19.09 -2.07 -6.28
C LEU A 70 -18.48 -3.18 -5.42
N ILE A 71 -17.51 -3.88 -6.00
CA ILE A 71 -16.69 -4.86 -5.28
C ILE A 71 -15.27 -4.31 -5.21
N LEU A 72 -14.78 -4.09 -4.00
CA LEU A 72 -13.50 -3.48 -3.71
C LEU A 72 -12.62 -4.53 -3.03
N ASP A 73 -11.58 -4.98 -3.73
CA ASP A 73 -10.64 -5.98 -3.24
C ASP A 73 -9.37 -5.32 -2.75
N GLU A 74 -9.10 -5.40 -1.42
CA GLU A 74 -7.97 -4.79 -0.71
C GLU A 74 -7.70 -3.32 -1.11
N PRO A 75 -8.72 -2.45 -1.17
CA PRO A 75 -8.58 -1.15 -1.80
C PRO A 75 -7.68 -0.17 -1.04
N THR A 76 -7.34 -0.47 0.19
CA THR A 76 -6.50 0.38 1.07
C THR A 76 -5.07 -0.13 1.22
N ALA A 77 -4.68 -1.17 0.46
CA ALA A 77 -3.37 -1.83 0.66
C ALA A 77 -2.17 -0.90 0.46
N VAL A 78 -2.30 0.09 -0.42
CA VAL A 78 -1.22 1.00 -0.82
C VAL A 78 -1.48 2.46 -0.43
N LEU A 79 -2.57 2.73 0.28
CA LEU A 79 -2.95 4.07 0.71
C LEU A 79 -2.28 4.44 2.03
N THR A 80 -1.95 5.72 2.18
CA THR A 80 -1.56 6.29 3.47
C THR A 80 -2.76 6.35 4.42
N PRO A 81 -2.57 6.46 5.74
CA PRO A 81 -3.69 6.57 6.69
C PRO A 81 -4.66 7.70 6.37
N GLN A 82 -4.15 8.88 5.96
CA GLN A 82 -4.98 10.01 5.56
C GLN A 82 -5.81 9.70 4.31
N GLU A 83 -5.19 9.09 3.30
CA GLU A 83 -5.91 8.67 2.09
C GLU A 83 -6.98 7.61 2.37
N VAL A 84 -6.77 6.74 3.38
CA VAL A 84 -7.77 5.75 3.83
C VAL A 84 -8.98 6.46 4.43
N ASP A 85 -8.77 7.47 5.26
CA ASP A 85 -9.86 8.24 5.87
C ASP A 85 -10.71 8.95 4.80
N ASP A 86 -10.07 9.64 3.85
CA ASP A 86 -10.72 10.30 2.71
C ASP A 86 -11.48 9.29 1.84
N PHE A 87 -10.88 8.12 1.63
CA PHE A 87 -11.49 7.03 0.88
C PHE A 87 -12.78 6.52 1.54
N PHE A 88 -12.79 6.34 2.86
CA PHE A 88 -13.99 5.93 3.58
C PHE A 88 -15.09 7.00 3.58
N VAL A 89 -14.73 8.28 3.60
CA VAL A 89 -15.70 9.36 3.41
C VAL A 89 -16.40 9.24 2.06
N THR A 90 -15.63 9.01 1.00
CA THR A 90 -16.16 8.77 -0.35
C THR A 90 -17.09 7.56 -0.43
N LEU A 91 -16.65 6.40 0.11
CA LEU A 91 -17.46 5.17 0.10
C LEU A 91 -18.73 5.32 0.94
N THR A 92 -18.67 6.03 2.06
CA THR A 92 -19.85 6.33 2.89
C THR A 92 -20.87 7.16 2.11
N LYS A 93 -20.42 8.16 1.36
CA LYS A 93 -21.28 8.98 0.51
C LYS A 93 -21.95 8.14 -0.57
N MET A 94 -21.19 7.26 -1.23
CA MET A 94 -21.74 6.33 -2.23
C MET A 94 -22.80 5.39 -1.62
N SER A 95 -22.57 4.88 -0.41
CA SER A 95 -23.51 4.03 0.31
C SER A 95 -24.80 4.79 0.64
N ASN A 96 -24.69 6.05 1.06
CA ASN A 96 -25.85 6.91 1.34
C ASN A 96 -26.65 7.25 0.07
N ASP A 97 -26.00 7.32 -1.08
CA ASP A 97 -26.65 7.52 -2.38
C ASP A 97 -27.28 6.21 -2.95
N GLY A 98 -27.23 5.11 -2.17
CA GLY A 98 -27.90 3.84 -2.49
C GLY A 98 -27.03 2.83 -3.23
N HIS A 99 -25.74 3.07 -3.40
CA HIS A 99 -24.85 2.05 -3.95
C HIS A 99 -24.60 0.93 -2.94
N ALA A 100 -24.65 -0.33 -3.39
CA ALA A 100 -24.20 -1.45 -2.58
C ALA A 100 -22.69 -1.64 -2.70
N LEU A 101 -22.01 -1.91 -1.57
CA LEU A 101 -20.57 -2.06 -1.52
C LEU A 101 -20.19 -3.41 -0.92
N ILE A 102 -19.31 -4.15 -1.58
CA ILE A 102 -18.60 -5.30 -1.02
C ILE A 102 -17.15 -4.87 -0.83
N PHE A 103 -16.73 -4.79 0.43
CA PHE A 103 -15.40 -4.38 0.83
C PHE A 103 -14.63 -5.59 1.33
N ILE A 104 -13.61 -6.03 0.58
CA ILE A 104 -12.77 -7.17 0.94
C ILE A 104 -11.50 -6.62 1.56
N SER A 105 -11.19 -7.02 2.79
CA SER A 105 -9.97 -6.64 3.49
C SER A 105 -9.64 -7.64 4.59
N HIS A 106 -8.35 -7.81 4.87
CA HIS A 106 -7.86 -8.51 6.05
C HIS A 106 -7.53 -7.55 7.21
N LYS A 107 -7.64 -6.25 7.00
CA LYS A 107 -7.40 -5.22 8.02
C LYS A 107 -8.65 -5.00 8.87
N LEU A 108 -8.77 -5.74 9.96
CA LEU A 108 -9.96 -5.75 10.81
C LEU A 108 -10.37 -4.37 11.35
N HIS A 109 -9.42 -3.43 11.51
CA HIS A 109 -9.75 -2.07 11.95
C HIS A 109 -10.56 -1.32 10.90
N GLU A 110 -10.26 -1.52 9.61
CA GLU A 110 -11.00 -0.93 8.49
C GLU A 110 -12.38 -1.55 8.37
N VAL A 111 -12.45 -2.88 8.44
CA VAL A 111 -13.73 -3.61 8.42
C VAL A 111 -14.66 -3.12 9.53
N MET A 112 -14.15 -3.02 10.77
CA MET A 112 -14.93 -2.53 11.92
C MET A 112 -15.35 -1.07 11.81
N ALA A 113 -14.57 -0.24 11.14
CA ALA A 113 -14.85 1.20 11.03
C ALA A 113 -15.90 1.51 9.96
N PHE A 114 -15.95 0.73 8.88
CA PHE A 114 -16.71 1.09 7.68
C PHE A 114 -17.91 0.18 7.39
N THR A 115 -17.86 -1.13 7.72
CA THR A 115 -18.88 -2.06 7.25
C THR A 115 -20.07 -2.18 8.23
N ASN A 116 -21.26 -2.48 7.69
CA ASN A 116 -22.44 -2.76 8.51
C ASN A 116 -22.49 -4.25 8.94
N ARG A 117 -21.99 -5.13 8.08
CA ARG A 117 -22.05 -6.58 8.23
C ARG A 117 -20.78 -7.22 7.67
N VAL A 118 -20.26 -8.20 8.37
CA VAL A 118 -19.04 -8.93 8.00
C VAL A 118 -19.35 -10.40 7.75
N THR A 119 -18.92 -10.90 6.61
CA THR A 119 -18.90 -12.33 6.30
C THR A 119 -17.47 -12.82 6.30
N VAL A 120 -17.16 -13.80 7.14
CA VAL A 120 -15.82 -14.37 7.23
C VAL A 120 -15.72 -15.60 6.34
N LEU A 121 -14.73 -15.59 5.45
CA LEU A 121 -14.36 -16.72 4.59
C LEU A 121 -13.10 -17.40 5.13
N ARG A 122 -13.12 -18.73 5.20
CA ARG A 122 -11.95 -19.56 5.52
C ARG A 122 -11.99 -20.85 4.72
N ASP A 123 -10.89 -21.25 4.10
CA ASP A 123 -10.79 -22.44 3.26
C ASP A 123 -11.88 -22.51 2.17
N GLY A 124 -12.23 -21.37 1.58
CA GLY A 124 -13.27 -21.25 0.55
C GLY A 124 -14.70 -21.39 1.06
N LYS A 125 -14.92 -21.43 2.38
CA LYS A 125 -16.23 -21.60 3.02
C LYS A 125 -16.63 -20.37 3.82
N ASN A 126 -17.92 -20.06 3.84
CA ASN A 126 -18.48 -19.09 4.77
C ASN A 126 -18.48 -19.69 6.19
N VAL A 127 -17.69 -19.08 7.08
CA VAL A 127 -17.59 -19.49 8.49
C VAL A 127 -18.74 -18.87 9.31
N GLY A 128 -19.17 -17.67 8.93
CA GLY A 128 -20.27 -16.98 9.59
C GLY A 128 -20.42 -15.56 9.05
N THR A 129 -21.61 -15.01 9.27
CA THR A 129 -21.94 -13.60 8.96
C THR A 129 -22.44 -12.95 10.23
N VAL A 130 -21.87 -11.81 10.59
CA VAL A 130 -22.20 -11.06 11.82
C VAL A 130 -22.39 -9.58 11.50
N ASN A 131 -23.22 -8.88 12.27
CA ASN A 131 -23.28 -7.43 12.19
C ASN A 131 -22.03 -6.84 12.84
N THR A 132 -21.51 -5.78 12.26
CA THR A 132 -20.29 -5.14 12.77
C THR A 132 -20.50 -4.58 14.18
N ALA A 133 -21.70 -4.06 14.48
CA ALA A 133 -22.07 -3.55 15.79
C ALA A 133 -22.08 -4.63 16.91
N ASP A 134 -22.30 -5.89 16.54
CA ASP A 134 -22.48 -7.01 17.47
C ASP A 134 -21.22 -7.89 17.60
N THR A 135 -20.10 -7.45 17.02
CA THR A 135 -18.85 -8.23 16.96
C THR A 135 -17.64 -7.43 17.47
N SER A 136 -16.49 -8.09 17.51
CA SER A 136 -15.22 -7.48 17.88
C SER A 136 -14.09 -7.95 16.96
N LYS A 137 -13.00 -7.16 16.91
CA LYS A 137 -11.78 -7.54 16.16
C LYS A 137 -11.26 -8.93 16.57
N ASN A 138 -11.33 -9.26 17.86
CA ASN A 138 -10.86 -10.54 18.39
C ASN A 138 -11.72 -11.69 17.86
N LEU A 139 -13.05 -11.54 17.91
CA LEU A 139 -13.97 -12.57 17.42
C LEU A 139 -13.81 -12.79 15.91
N LEU A 140 -13.70 -11.70 15.13
CA LEU A 140 -13.45 -11.82 13.69
C LEU A 140 -12.11 -12.50 13.38
N ALA A 141 -11.05 -12.16 14.13
CA ALA A 141 -9.74 -12.81 13.98
C ALA A 141 -9.81 -14.31 14.32
N GLU A 142 -10.52 -14.70 15.39
CA GLU A 142 -10.75 -16.11 15.73
C GLU A 142 -11.51 -16.85 14.63
N MET A 143 -12.55 -16.24 14.07
CA MET A 143 -13.30 -16.82 12.95
C MET A 143 -12.40 -17.01 11.72
N MET A 144 -11.53 -16.04 11.41
CA MET A 144 -10.61 -16.10 10.27
C MET A 144 -9.55 -17.19 10.44
N VAL A 145 -8.95 -17.29 11.62
CA VAL A 145 -7.85 -18.23 11.91
C VAL A 145 -8.34 -19.60 12.35
N GLY A 146 -9.54 -19.70 12.94
CA GLY A 146 -10.15 -20.94 13.43
C GLY A 146 -9.66 -21.43 14.77
N ARG A 147 -8.93 -20.59 15.52
CA ARG A 147 -8.48 -20.87 16.89
C ARG A 147 -8.46 -19.58 17.71
N PRO A 148 -8.61 -19.66 19.04
CA PRO A 148 -8.47 -18.50 19.91
C PRO A 148 -7.13 -17.79 19.70
N MET A 149 -7.18 -16.48 19.53
CA MET A 149 -6.00 -15.64 19.32
C MET A 149 -5.71 -14.86 20.60
N ASN A 150 -4.60 -15.18 21.27
CA ASN A 150 -4.08 -14.35 22.35
C ASN A 150 -3.23 -13.24 21.76
N PHE A 151 -3.77 -12.03 21.66
CA PHE A 151 -3.04 -10.85 21.19
C PHE A 151 -2.06 -10.27 22.24
N VAL A 152 -1.99 -10.85 23.43
CA VAL A 152 -1.03 -10.44 24.44
C VAL A 152 0.35 -10.95 24.02
N ARG A 153 1.09 -10.12 23.31
CA ARG A 153 2.52 -10.35 23.12
C ARG A 153 3.21 -10.11 24.45
N SER A 154 3.70 -11.21 25.06
CA SER A 154 4.69 -11.11 26.12
C SER A 154 6.00 -10.64 25.48
N TYR A 155 6.24 -9.32 25.50
CA TYR A 155 7.51 -8.78 25.08
C TYR A 155 8.50 -8.98 26.22
N LYS A 156 9.46 -9.86 26.02
CA LYS A 156 10.63 -9.91 26.92
C LYS A 156 11.60 -8.83 26.42
N PRO A 157 12.02 -7.88 27.27
CA PRO A 157 13.08 -6.96 26.90
C PRO A 157 14.29 -7.77 26.43
N VAL A 158 14.77 -7.48 25.24
CA VAL A 158 16.02 -8.07 24.74
C VAL A 158 17.16 -7.24 25.31
N GLU A 159 18.05 -7.88 26.09
CA GLU A 159 19.32 -7.25 26.41
C GLU A 159 20.11 -7.10 25.11
N CYS A 160 20.44 -5.86 24.77
CA CYS A 160 21.18 -5.54 23.57
C CYS A 160 22.57 -6.23 23.64
N GLY A 161 22.77 -7.22 22.78
CA GLY A 161 24.03 -7.92 22.63
C GLY A 161 25.08 -7.06 21.88
N LYS A 162 26.07 -7.70 21.28
CA LYS A 162 26.98 -6.98 20.40
C LYS A 162 26.25 -6.45 19.17
N PRO A 163 26.62 -5.25 18.68
CA PRO A 163 26.10 -4.75 17.41
C PRO A 163 26.39 -5.73 16.25
N ARG A 164 25.35 -6.07 15.50
CA ARG A 164 25.44 -6.90 14.30
C ARG A 164 25.51 -6.04 13.03
N LEU A 165 24.73 -4.97 12.98
CA LEU A 165 24.71 -4.03 11.88
C LEU A 165 24.98 -2.65 12.43
N LYS A 166 25.91 -1.92 11.83
CA LYS A 166 26.15 -0.50 12.06
C LYS A 166 26.12 0.23 10.74
N VAL A 167 25.30 1.27 10.67
CA VAL A 167 25.24 2.21 9.56
C VAL A 167 25.66 3.58 10.08
N GLU A 168 26.68 4.17 9.50
CA GLU A 168 27.26 5.43 9.95
C GLU A 168 27.21 6.48 8.84
N ASN A 169 26.50 7.58 9.09
CA ASN A 169 26.40 8.75 8.19
C ASN A 169 26.11 8.39 6.73
N LEU A 170 25.30 7.36 6.50
CA LEU A 170 25.00 6.84 5.17
C LEU A 170 24.19 7.82 4.36
N SER A 171 24.62 8.08 3.15
CA SER A 171 23.87 8.85 2.14
C SER A 171 23.80 8.04 0.86
N ALA A 172 22.64 8.11 0.19
CA ALA A 172 22.43 7.46 -1.09
C ALA A 172 21.42 8.24 -1.94
N LEU A 173 21.47 8.04 -3.25
CA LEU A 173 20.55 8.63 -4.20
C LEU A 173 19.38 7.67 -4.52
N SER A 174 18.24 8.23 -4.85
CA SER A 174 17.12 7.51 -5.44
C SER A 174 17.41 7.14 -6.89
N ASP A 175 16.52 6.36 -7.52
CA ASP A 175 16.61 6.03 -8.96
C ASP A 175 16.51 7.26 -9.87
N ARG A 176 15.94 8.37 -9.35
CA ARG A 176 15.85 9.66 -10.05
C ARG A 176 17.07 10.55 -9.85
N GLY A 177 18.11 10.07 -9.17
CA GLY A 177 19.33 10.85 -8.87
C GLY A 177 19.14 11.92 -7.78
N THR A 178 18.02 11.92 -7.07
CA THR A 178 17.78 12.84 -5.94
C THR A 178 18.24 12.21 -4.62
N PRO A 179 18.69 13.00 -3.62
CA PRO A 179 19.11 12.47 -2.33
C PRO A 179 17.94 11.75 -1.61
N ALA A 180 18.05 10.43 -1.42
CA ALA A 180 17.08 9.60 -0.72
C ALA A 180 17.48 9.35 0.74
N LEU A 181 18.77 9.10 1.00
CA LEU A 181 19.33 9.01 2.34
C LEU A 181 20.26 10.19 2.59
N LYS A 182 20.22 10.77 3.78
CA LYS A 182 21.00 11.95 4.17
C LYS A 182 21.59 11.74 5.56
N ASN A 183 22.86 11.34 5.62
CA ASN A 183 23.62 11.14 6.87
C ASN A 183 22.87 10.25 7.87
N LEU A 184 22.24 9.17 7.42
CA LEU A 184 21.50 8.26 8.27
C LEU A 184 22.46 7.38 9.05
N SER A 185 22.25 7.27 10.36
CA SER A 185 22.98 6.36 11.23
C SER A 185 22.00 5.53 12.04
N LEU A 186 22.27 4.23 12.15
CA LEU A 186 21.52 3.28 12.97
C LEU A 186 22.42 2.10 13.36
N GLU A 187 22.01 1.43 14.41
CA GLU A 187 22.67 0.22 14.89
C GLU A 187 21.60 -0.83 15.22
N VAL A 188 21.92 -2.09 14.95
CA VAL A 188 21.05 -3.23 15.30
C VAL A 188 21.88 -4.28 16.01
N CYS A 189 21.46 -4.64 17.22
CA CYS A 189 22.16 -5.60 18.05
C CYS A 189 21.77 -7.05 17.75
N ALA A 190 22.59 -7.98 18.22
CA ALA A 190 22.24 -9.38 18.19
C ALA A 190 20.98 -9.66 19.01
N GLY A 191 19.99 -10.33 18.39
CA GLY A 191 18.71 -10.66 19.01
C GLY A 191 17.66 -9.54 18.98
N GLU A 192 18.04 -8.34 18.51
CA GLU A 192 17.12 -7.20 18.38
C GLU A 192 16.28 -7.29 17.11
N VAL A 193 15.06 -6.74 17.19
CA VAL A 193 14.20 -6.47 16.03
C VAL A 193 14.01 -4.95 15.95
N LEU A 194 14.70 -4.32 15.00
CA LEU A 194 14.57 -2.89 14.73
C LEU A 194 13.41 -2.65 13.74
N GLY A 195 12.41 -1.86 14.13
CA GLY A 195 11.34 -1.38 13.26
C GLY A 195 11.74 -0.08 12.58
N LEU A 196 11.64 -0.02 11.25
CA LEU A 196 11.79 1.22 10.47
C LEU A 196 10.40 1.69 10.02
N ALA A 197 9.94 2.82 10.56
CA ALA A 197 8.68 3.42 10.21
C ALA A 197 8.88 4.67 9.35
N GLY A 198 7.98 4.88 8.41
CA GLY A 198 7.98 6.06 7.55
C GLY A 198 6.95 5.94 6.43
N VAL A 199 6.53 7.10 5.90
CA VAL A 199 5.66 7.16 4.73
C VAL A 199 6.47 6.73 3.49
N SER A 200 5.81 6.12 2.50
CA SER A 200 6.43 5.72 1.24
C SER A 200 7.22 6.89 0.60
N GLY A 201 8.40 6.58 0.05
CA GLY A 201 9.27 7.58 -0.55
C GLY A 201 10.25 8.28 0.40
N ASN A 202 10.35 7.87 1.67
CA ASN A 202 11.28 8.46 2.65
C ASN A 202 12.62 7.71 2.80
N GLY A 203 12.98 6.84 1.86
CA GLY A 203 14.31 6.23 1.80
C GLY A 203 14.41 4.82 2.39
N GLN A 204 13.31 4.21 2.85
CA GLN A 204 13.31 2.85 3.41
C GLN A 204 13.82 1.80 2.40
N PRO A 205 13.32 1.77 1.13
CA PRO A 205 13.84 0.86 0.11
C PRO A 205 15.32 1.11 -0.19
N GLU A 206 15.73 2.38 -0.30
CA GLU A 206 17.11 2.74 -0.61
C GLU A 206 18.08 2.32 0.52
N LEU A 207 17.65 2.41 1.79
CA LEU A 207 18.43 1.91 2.93
C LEU A 207 18.59 0.38 2.85
N ALA A 208 17.49 -0.34 2.64
CA ALA A 208 17.51 -1.79 2.55
C ALA A 208 18.38 -2.27 1.37
N GLN A 209 18.27 -1.63 0.21
CA GLN A 209 19.08 -1.92 -0.97
C GLN A 209 20.57 -1.58 -0.76
N ALA A 210 20.88 -0.48 -0.06
CA ALA A 210 22.27 -0.15 0.26
C ALA A 210 22.90 -1.19 1.19
N ILE A 211 22.19 -1.62 2.23
CA ILE A 211 22.65 -2.69 3.14
C ILE A 211 22.82 -4.01 2.38
N ALA A 212 21.95 -4.32 1.43
CA ALA A 212 22.02 -5.52 0.61
C ALA A 212 23.09 -5.48 -0.51
N GLY A 213 23.79 -4.34 -0.68
CA GLY A 213 24.76 -4.13 -1.75
C GLY A 213 24.18 -3.97 -3.14
N LEU A 214 22.85 -3.73 -3.25
CA LEU A 214 22.14 -3.51 -4.50
C LEU A 214 22.19 -2.03 -4.95
N ARG A 215 22.47 -1.11 -4.03
CA ARG A 215 22.53 0.33 -4.29
C ARG A 215 23.86 0.89 -3.76
N PRO A 216 24.61 1.65 -4.58
CA PRO A 216 25.82 2.31 -4.09
C PRO A 216 25.45 3.45 -3.12
N SER A 217 26.21 3.57 -2.04
CA SER A 217 26.16 4.74 -1.15
C SER A 217 27.02 5.87 -1.73
N THR A 218 26.62 7.12 -1.49
CA THR A 218 27.40 8.31 -1.87
C THR A 218 28.38 8.73 -0.77
N SER A 219 28.07 8.40 0.48
CA SER A 219 28.94 8.59 1.64
C SER A 219 28.50 7.70 2.80
N GLY A 220 29.33 7.61 3.83
CA GLY A 220 29.08 6.84 5.03
C GLY A 220 29.62 5.42 4.96
N ARG A 221 29.28 4.61 5.96
CA ARG A 221 29.76 3.22 6.10
C ARG A 221 28.65 2.29 6.54
N ILE A 222 28.75 1.04 6.10
CA ILE A 222 27.88 -0.06 6.52
C ILE A 222 28.79 -1.18 7.01
N MET A 223 28.62 -1.61 8.25
CA MET A 223 29.40 -2.67 8.87
C MET A 223 28.49 -3.79 9.36
N VAL A 224 28.89 -5.02 9.14
CA VAL A 224 28.24 -6.23 9.68
C VAL A 224 29.29 -7.02 10.46
N ASP A 225 29.04 -7.27 11.75
CA ASP A 225 29.96 -7.93 12.66
C ASP A 225 31.36 -7.29 12.64
N ASP A 226 31.40 -5.95 12.67
CA ASP A 226 32.64 -5.11 12.61
C ASP A 226 33.40 -5.19 11.26
N GLU A 227 32.88 -5.87 10.24
CA GLU A 227 33.43 -5.88 8.90
C GLU A 227 32.73 -4.88 7.98
N ASP A 228 33.49 -4.06 7.27
CA ASP A 228 32.97 -3.06 6.33
C ASP A 228 32.44 -3.75 5.06
N ILE A 229 31.16 -3.53 4.77
CA ILE A 229 30.47 -4.07 3.59
C ILE A 229 30.02 -2.96 2.64
N THR A 230 30.40 -1.72 2.85
CA THR A 230 29.90 -0.54 2.14
C THR A 230 30.00 -0.65 0.62
N SER A 231 31.08 -1.25 0.12
CA SER A 231 31.33 -1.42 -1.32
C SER A 231 31.23 -2.89 -1.78
N CYS A 232 30.65 -3.75 -0.94
CA CYS A 232 30.50 -5.17 -1.27
C CYS A 232 29.40 -5.38 -2.31
N THR A 233 29.62 -6.37 -3.20
CA THR A 233 28.57 -6.85 -4.11
C THR A 233 27.51 -7.63 -3.32
N PRO A 234 26.26 -7.77 -3.86
CA PRO A 234 25.20 -8.54 -3.19
C PRO A 234 25.65 -9.96 -2.79
N MET A 235 26.39 -10.62 -3.66
CA MET A 235 26.94 -11.97 -3.36
C MET A 235 27.89 -11.97 -2.16
N GLN A 236 28.70 -10.93 -1.99
CA GLN A 236 29.61 -10.80 -0.84
C GLN A 236 28.83 -10.49 0.42
N VAL A 237 27.81 -9.65 0.34
CA VAL A 237 26.92 -9.31 1.45
C VAL A 237 26.17 -10.55 1.95
N ILE A 238 25.65 -11.38 1.04
CA ILE A 238 25.01 -12.66 1.39
C ILE A 238 25.99 -13.60 2.11
N LYS A 239 27.26 -13.66 1.68
CA LYS A 239 28.30 -14.48 2.35
C LYS A 239 28.62 -14.00 3.77
N LYS A 240 28.32 -12.72 4.09
CA LYS A 240 28.44 -12.17 5.45
C LYS A 240 27.18 -12.42 6.30
N GLY A 241 26.23 -13.21 5.80
CA GLY A 241 25.02 -13.63 6.53
C GLY A 241 23.87 -12.61 6.49
N VAL A 242 23.92 -11.64 5.60
CA VAL A 242 22.80 -10.71 5.38
C VAL A 242 21.85 -11.29 4.35
N ALA A 243 20.57 -11.37 4.69
CA ALA A 243 19.50 -11.74 3.78
C ALA A 243 18.55 -10.55 3.57
N TYR A 244 18.16 -10.30 2.34
CA TYR A 244 17.23 -9.26 1.97
C TYR A 244 15.96 -9.86 1.36
N ILE A 245 14.80 -9.46 1.87
CA ILE A 245 13.49 -9.82 1.32
C ILE A 245 12.88 -8.54 0.76
N PRO A 246 12.86 -8.36 -0.57
CA PRO A 246 12.38 -7.14 -1.19
C PRO A 246 10.85 -7.01 -1.14
N GLU A 247 10.37 -5.77 -1.25
CA GLU A 247 8.95 -5.45 -1.41
C GLU A 247 8.41 -6.02 -2.73
N LYS A 248 9.14 -5.79 -3.83
CA LYS A 248 8.82 -6.27 -5.17
C LYS A 248 9.48 -7.63 -5.43
N ARG A 249 8.85 -8.69 -4.93
CA ARG A 249 9.41 -10.05 -4.98
C ARG A 249 9.64 -10.59 -6.38
N ASN A 250 8.88 -10.13 -7.38
CA ASN A 250 8.98 -10.60 -8.77
C ASN A 250 10.02 -9.82 -9.60
N GLU A 251 10.47 -8.66 -9.12
CA GLU A 251 11.45 -7.84 -9.83
C GLU A 251 12.84 -7.93 -9.19
N ASP A 252 12.89 -8.00 -7.85
CA ASP A 252 14.14 -7.89 -7.06
C ASP A 252 14.47 -9.18 -6.28
N GLY A 253 13.61 -10.23 -6.34
CA GLY A 253 13.75 -11.48 -5.58
C GLY A 253 14.35 -12.65 -6.36
#